data_de6cb65f8507674d95de3ffb78f23c47
#
_entry.id   de6cb65f8507674d95de3ffb78f23c47
#
_cell.length_a   1.000
_cell.length_b   1.000
_cell.length_c   1.000
_cell.angle_alpha   90.00
_cell.angle_beta   90.00
_cell.angle_gamma   90.00
#
_symmetry.space_group_name_H-M   'P 1'
#
loop_
_entity.id
_entity.type
_entity.pdbx_description
1 polymer ?
#
loop_
_entity_poly.entity_id
_entity_poly.type
_entity_poly.pdbx_seq_one_letter_code
_entity_poly.pdbx_strand_id
1 'polypeptide(L)'
;SLFTQSNIANALQLADQVAENNNTFNVEFVMVPFGFAMDTTIVVSDSEIKKYYESHKKFYKQLASRDIEYVVFEVIPTAEDVAAANQSLIAVYDEFATTANMKSFLLANSDRQLDNSWYKAGELNRVAKSVNDFAFSKKANVSEVITEGNTFYAVRVMEEAMVPDSVFVKYVPAQSENVDSLMAVTEAQWIPQVPGFEDVMTTKVNSTVTVNGLVFKVLDRTTPVAKKRVAILEKTAVASKETVNNTYAKANTFATKSAGKYENFQKALTEEGVYAHPINKMLESANRLGAIDGTKEVTRWAFESKVGDVSNIMTINNNYFIVAAVTGAYKEGYTDIKEVASSIRNVLYEEKAGEKKAAEVAEKIAGLTDMNAIAEALGTTVSTKDGVAFSSMSNQGLDPKFIGAASVAEEGKIYGPLAANIGVYVYKVTGRDTGAFFTEDDA
;
A
#
# COMPACT_ATOMS: atom_id res chain seq x y z
N SER A 1 7.17 8.65 16.74
CA SER A 1 6.15 7.62 16.94
C SER A 1 6.83 6.30 17.29
N LEU A 2 6.17 5.42 18.05
CA LEU A 2 6.68 4.08 18.43
C LEU A 2 7.06 3.23 17.19
N PHE A 3 6.44 3.45 16.05
CA PHE A 3 6.76 2.79 14.77
C PHE A 3 8.10 3.25 14.18
N THR A 4 8.49 4.49 14.38
CA THR A 4 9.79 4.99 13.89
C THR A 4 10.95 4.50 14.77
N GLN A 5 10.70 4.21 16.03
CA GLN A 5 11.72 3.67 16.94
C GLN A 5 11.96 2.16 16.78
N SER A 6 10.97 1.41 16.24
CA SER A 6 11.13 -0.04 16.01
C SER A 6 11.94 -0.40 14.76
N ASN A 7 12.21 0.56 13.88
CA ASN A 7 12.97 0.38 12.64
C ASN A 7 14.39 0.96 12.70
N ILE A 8 14.87 1.35 13.87
CA ILE A 8 16.27 1.77 14.03
C ILE A 8 17.09 0.49 14.19
N ALA A 9 17.83 0.11 13.16
CA ALA A 9 18.84 -0.94 13.26
C ALA A 9 19.84 -0.57 14.38
N ASN A 10 20.12 -1.51 15.28
CA ASN A 10 21.17 -1.28 16.26
C ASN A 10 22.55 -1.40 15.59
N ALA A 11 23.59 -0.84 16.21
CA ALA A 11 24.94 -0.80 15.64
C ALA A 11 25.50 -2.20 15.28
N LEU A 12 25.08 -3.26 15.99
CA LEU A 12 25.48 -4.65 15.67
C LEU A 12 24.77 -5.14 14.38
N GLN A 13 23.49 -4.88 14.24
CA GLN A 13 22.74 -5.26 13.04
C GLN A 13 23.27 -4.52 11.80
N LEU A 14 23.65 -3.26 11.97
CA LEU A 14 24.24 -2.45 10.90
C LEU A 14 25.60 -2.99 10.50
N ALA A 15 26.47 -3.29 11.48
CA ALA A 15 27.79 -3.86 11.23
C ALA A 15 27.71 -5.25 10.57
N ASP A 16 26.78 -6.10 11.00
CA ASP A 16 26.53 -7.41 10.39
C ASP A 16 26.05 -7.25 8.94
N GLN A 17 25.16 -6.33 8.66
CA GLN A 17 24.64 -6.05 7.32
C GLN A 17 25.74 -5.53 6.36
N VAL A 18 26.60 -4.63 6.86
CA VAL A 18 27.76 -4.14 6.11
C VAL A 18 28.72 -5.29 5.80
N ALA A 19 29.04 -6.13 6.80
CA ALA A 19 29.91 -7.29 6.62
C ALA A 19 29.32 -8.32 5.63
N GLU A 20 28.04 -8.62 5.71
CA GLU A 20 27.35 -9.55 4.80
C GLU A 20 27.36 -9.05 3.35
N ASN A 21 27.30 -7.74 3.10
CA ASN A 21 27.34 -7.19 1.76
C ASN A 21 28.76 -7.04 1.21
N ASN A 22 29.75 -6.81 2.06
CA ASN A 22 31.13 -6.61 1.65
C ASN A 22 31.94 -7.91 1.55
N ASN A 23 31.58 -8.94 2.32
CA ASN A 23 32.24 -10.24 2.27
C ASN A 23 31.63 -11.09 1.15
N THR A 24 32.36 -11.22 0.09
CA THR A 24 31.96 -12.06 -1.05
C THR A 24 32.90 -13.27 -1.20
N PHE A 25 32.44 -14.28 -1.92
CA PHE A 25 33.26 -15.45 -2.24
C PHE A 25 33.04 -15.87 -3.69
N ASN A 26 34.08 -16.49 -4.25
CA ASN A 26 34.03 -17.13 -5.56
C ASN A 26 33.86 -18.64 -5.34
N VAL A 27 33.03 -19.28 -6.13
CA VAL A 27 32.70 -20.70 -5.92
C VAL A 27 32.57 -21.45 -7.23
N GLU A 28 33.18 -22.63 -7.26
CA GLU A 28 32.89 -23.70 -8.24
C GLU A 28 31.90 -24.69 -7.61
N PHE A 29 30.88 -25.07 -8.34
CA PHE A 29 29.91 -26.04 -7.84
C PHE A 29 29.30 -26.90 -8.94
N VAL A 30 28.85 -28.07 -8.54
CA VAL A 30 28.01 -28.97 -9.32
C VAL A 30 26.69 -29.08 -8.57
N MET A 31 25.58 -28.98 -9.28
CA MET A 31 24.24 -29.09 -8.72
C MET A 31 23.47 -30.20 -9.43
N VAL A 32 22.91 -31.11 -8.64
CA VAL A 32 21.97 -32.12 -9.07
C VAL A 32 20.57 -31.71 -8.58
N PRO A 33 19.68 -31.30 -9.48
CA PRO A 33 18.37 -30.81 -9.07
C PRO A 33 17.51 -31.93 -8.48
N PHE A 34 16.58 -31.58 -7.60
CA PHE A 34 15.54 -32.49 -7.16
C PHE A 34 14.59 -32.77 -8.33
N GLY A 35 14.19 -34.04 -8.47
CA GLY A 35 13.16 -34.42 -9.44
C GLY A 35 11.77 -33.93 -9.01
N PHE A 36 10.87 -33.72 -9.97
CA PHE A 36 9.48 -33.32 -9.71
C PHE A 36 8.61 -34.49 -9.21
N ALA A 37 9.05 -35.75 -9.37
CA ALA A 37 8.29 -36.91 -8.96
C ALA A 37 8.45 -37.18 -7.44
N MET A 38 7.34 -37.34 -6.74
CA MET A 38 7.35 -37.72 -5.34
C MET A 38 7.90 -39.15 -5.19
N ASP A 39 8.86 -39.34 -4.28
CA ASP A 39 9.36 -40.65 -3.90
C ASP A 39 8.43 -41.30 -2.89
N THR A 40 7.64 -42.24 -3.32
CA THR A 40 6.65 -42.98 -2.47
C THR A 40 7.30 -43.85 -1.38
N THR A 41 8.61 -44.06 -1.42
CA THR A 41 9.33 -44.82 -0.37
C THR A 41 9.64 -43.95 0.85
N ILE A 42 9.53 -42.63 0.73
CA ILE A 42 9.79 -41.71 1.84
C ILE A 42 8.51 -41.56 2.67
N VAL A 43 8.57 -42.00 3.90
CA VAL A 43 7.44 -41.92 4.84
C VAL A 43 7.77 -40.95 5.97
N VAL A 44 6.83 -40.00 6.22
CA VAL A 44 6.87 -39.12 7.38
C VAL A 44 5.80 -39.56 8.37
N SER A 45 6.24 -39.98 9.54
CA SER A 45 5.36 -40.45 10.62
C SER A 45 4.77 -39.31 11.43
N ASP A 46 3.63 -39.56 12.08
CA ASP A 46 3.00 -38.56 12.97
C ASP A 46 3.89 -38.26 14.20
N SER A 47 4.75 -39.18 14.61
CA SER A 47 5.74 -38.97 15.67
C SER A 47 6.79 -37.93 15.28
N GLU A 48 7.25 -37.96 14.03
CA GLU A 48 8.20 -36.97 13.50
C GLU A 48 7.54 -35.58 13.36
N ILE A 49 6.30 -35.55 12.89
CA ILE A 49 5.51 -34.32 12.83
C ILE A 49 5.39 -33.71 14.23
N LYS A 50 5.03 -34.49 15.23
CA LYS A 50 4.93 -34.02 16.61
C LYS A 50 6.27 -33.51 17.16
N LYS A 51 7.35 -34.25 16.91
CA LYS A 51 8.70 -33.86 17.35
C LYS A 51 9.12 -32.52 16.70
N TYR A 52 8.89 -32.37 15.40
CA TYR A 52 9.17 -31.12 14.67
C TYR A 52 8.35 -29.94 15.23
N TYR A 53 7.04 -30.14 15.41
CA TYR A 53 6.17 -29.16 15.99
C TYR A 53 6.64 -28.66 17.36
N GLU A 54 6.95 -29.61 18.28
CA GLU A 54 7.39 -29.24 19.65
C GLU A 54 8.74 -28.51 19.65
N SER A 55 9.69 -28.92 18.79
CA SER A 55 10.98 -28.24 18.66
C SER A 55 10.90 -26.85 18.02
N HIS A 56 9.86 -26.62 17.20
CA HIS A 56 9.63 -25.35 16.48
C HIS A 56 8.41 -24.59 17.01
N LYS A 57 7.91 -24.91 18.18
CA LYS A 57 6.65 -24.42 18.73
C LYS A 57 6.54 -22.89 18.74
N LYS A 58 7.64 -22.17 18.97
CA LYS A 58 7.70 -20.73 18.96
C LYS A 58 7.26 -20.08 17.62
N PHE A 59 7.42 -20.78 16.50
CA PHE A 59 7.00 -20.33 15.17
C PHE A 59 5.50 -20.51 14.90
N TYR A 60 4.83 -21.32 15.73
CA TYR A 60 3.39 -21.58 15.65
C TYR A 60 2.57 -20.74 16.64
N LYS A 61 3.19 -19.69 17.21
CA LYS A 61 2.50 -18.76 18.09
C LYS A 61 1.48 -17.96 17.27
N GLN A 62 0.24 -17.88 17.77
CA GLN A 62 -0.85 -17.14 17.14
C GLN A 62 -1.52 -16.21 18.12
N LEU A 63 -2.05 -15.09 17.61
CA LEU A 63 -2.96 -14.21 18.34
C LEU A 63 -4.40 -14.72 18.23
N ALA A 64 -5.25 -14.27 19.15
CA ALA A 64 -6.68 -14.51 19.03
C ALA A 64 -7.18 -13.94 17.71
N SER A 65 -7.94 -14.72 16.94
CA SER A 65 -8.42 -14.30 15.63
C SER A 65 -9.76 -14.97 15.27
N ARG A 66 -10.41 -14.43 14.25
CA ARG A 66 -11.64 -14.97 13.68
C ARG A 66 -11.51 -15.14 12.17
N ASP A 67 -12.10 -16.22 11.66
CA ASP A 67 -12.41 -16.29 10.24
C ASP A 67 -13.86 -15.87 10.07
N ILE A 68 -14.12 -15.02 9.09
CA ILE A 68 -15.46 -14.56 8.75
C ILE A 68 -15.66 -14.62 7.25
N GLU A 69 -16.91 -14.78 6.85
CA GLU A 69 -17.37 -14.43 5.52
C GLU A 69 -18.37 -13.28 5.64
N TYR A 70 -18.31 -12.31 4.72
CA TYR A 70 -19.25 -11.21 4.74
C TYR A 70 -19.76 -10.86 3.34
N VAL A 71 -21.00 -10.40 3.28
CA VAL A 71 -21.61 -9.80 2.09
C VAL A 71 -21.71 -8.30 2.34
N VAL A 72 -21.38 -7.51 1.32
CA VAL A 72 -21.49 -6.06 1.34
C VAL A 72 -22.46 -5.58 0.28
N PHE A 73 -23.38 -4.69 0.68
CA PHE A 73 -24.27 -3.95 -0.20
C PHE A 73 -23.81 -2.49 -0.15
N GLU A 74 -23.12 -2.06 -1.19
CA GLU A 74 -22.59 -0.72 -1.32
C GLU A 74 -23.66 0.22 -1.89
N VAL A 75 -23.80 1.39 -1.27
CA VAL A 75 -24.69 2.45 -1.73
C VAL A 75 -23.98 3.24 -2.83
N ILE A 76 -24.32 2.95 -4.08
CA ILE A 76 -23.75 3.59 -5.27
C ILE A 76 -24.84 4.45 -5.92
N PRO A 77 -24.56 5.73 -6.30
CA PRO A 77 -25.49 6.55 -7.06
C PRO A 77 -25.98 5.85 -8.33
N THR A 78 -27.29 5.88 -8.54
CA THR A 78 -27.91 5.34 -9.76
C THR A 78 -27.79 6.30 -10.93
N ALA A 79 -28.19 5.87 -12.13
CA ALA A 79 -28.25 6.73 -13.31
C ALA A 79 -29.19 7.93 -13.09
N GLU A 80 -30.27 7.74 -12.35
CA GLU A 80 -31.22 8.80 -11.97
C GLU A 80 -30.55 9.81 -11.01
N ASP A 81 -29.76 9.36 -10.04
CA ASP A 81 -29.00 10.21 -9.14
C ASP A 81 -27.96 11.03 -9.92
N VAL A 82 -27.27 10.42 -10.87
CA VAL A 82 -26.31 11.08 -11.76
C VAL A 82 -27.01 12.13 -12.63
N ALA A 83 -28.17 11.80 -13.22
CA ALA A 83 -28.96 12.73 -13.99
C ALA A 83 -29.45 13.92 -13.15
N ALA A 84 -29.87 13.68 -11.90
CA ALA A 84 -30.31 14.71 -10.98
C ALA A 84 -29.17 15.69 -10.63
N ALA A 85 -27.94 15.19 -10.41
CA ALA A 85 -26.77 16.03 -10.17
C ALA A 85 -26.46 16.94 -11.39
N ASN A 86 -26.50 16.37 -12.60
CA ASN A 86 -26.34 17.13 -13.84
C ASN A 86 -27.42 18.23 -13.99
N GLN A 87 -28.68 17.87 -13.79
CA GLN A 87 -29.79 18.83 -13.88
C GLN A 87 -29.67 19.95 -12.83
N SER A 88 -29.21 19.63 -11.62
CA SER A 88 -28.99 20.62 -10.56
C SER A 88 -27.90 21.63 -10.93
N LEU A 89 -26.86 21.20 -11.65
CA LEU A 89 -25.84 22.10 -12.20
C LEU A 89 -26.42 23.00 -13.32
N ILE A 90 -27.12 22.36 -14.28
CA ILE A 90 -27.74 23.07 -15.42
C ILE A 90 -28.71 24.15 -14.93
N ALA A 91 -29.49 23.85 -13.88
CA ALA A 91 -30.49 24.80 -13.34
C ALA A 91 -29.89 26.13 -12.84
N VAL A 92 -28.63 26.13 -12.47
CA VAL A 92 -27.93 27.32 -11.93
C VAL A 92 -26.81 27.83 -12.86
N TYR A 93 -26.66 27.23 -14.03
CA TYR A 93 -25.56 27.50 -14.95
C TYR A 93 -25.58 28.95 -15.48
N ASP A 94 -26.72 29.48 -15.87
CA ASP A 94 -26.84 30.86 -16.42
C ASP A 94 -26.48 31.89 -15.34
N GLU A 95 -26.86 31.66 -14.11
CA GLU A 95 -26.47 32.51 -12.99
C GLU A 95 -24.97 32.39 -12.72
N PHE A 96 -24.39 31.18 -12.73
CA PHE A 96 -22.97 30.98 -12.63
C PHE A 96 -22.19 31.80 -13.68
N ALA A 97 -22.65 31.76 -14.91
CA ALA A 97 -21.98 32.43 -16.01
C ALA A 97 -21.95 33.98 -15.87
N THR A 98 -22.91 34.58 -15.15
CA THR A 98 -23.12 36.02 -15.12
C THR A 98 -22.97 36.68 -13.76
N THR A 99 -23.06 35.93 -12.66
CA THR A 99 -23.03 36.48 -11.29
C THR A 99 -21.79 37.33 -11.03
N ALA A 100 -21.99 38.44 -10.32
CA ALA A 100 -20.89 39.28 -9.82
C ALA A 100 -20.39 38.81 -8.44
N ASN A 101 -21.23 38.08 -7.65
CA ASN A 101 -20.89 37.58 -6.34
C ASN A 101 -20.64 36.08 -6.38
N MET A 102 -19.55 35.70 -7.04
CA MET A 102 -19.17 34.27 -7.22
C MET A 102 -19.00 33.50 -5.91
N LYS A 103 -18.46 34.16 -4.87
CA LYS A 103 -18.24 33.52 -3.56
C LYS A 103 -19.55 33.06 -2.93
N SER A 104 -20.54 33.93 -2.84
CA SER A 104 -21.85 33.59 -2.27
C SER A 104 -22.61 32.60 -3.15
N PHE A 105 -22.47 32.72 -4.46
CA PHE A 105 -23.10 31.83 -5.43
C PHE A 105 -22.57 30.38 -5.23
N LEU A 106 -21.25 30.16 -5.26
CA LEU A 106 -20.66 28.82 -5.10
C LEU A 106 -20.93 28.23 -3.71
N LEU A 107 -20.94 29.07 -2.66
CA LEU A 107 -21.30 28.61 -1.32
C LEU A 107 -22.72 28.02 -1.26
N ALA A 108 -23.65 28.58 -2.01
CA ALA A 108 -25.05 28.14 -2.04
C ALA A 108 -25.31 27.00 -3.04
N ASN A 109 -24.58 26.96 -4.15
CA ASN A 109 -24.92 26.14 -5.29
C ASN A 109 -23.87 25.10 -5.71
N SER A 110 -22.72 25.02 -5.06
CA SER A 110 -21.61 24.14 -5.49
C SER A 110 -21.12 23.25 -4.36
N ASP A 111 -20.68 22.06 -4.72
CA ASP A 111 -19.98 21.15 -3.79
C ASP A 111 -18.54 21.65 -3.53
N ARG A 112 -18.06 22.58 -4.37
CA ARG A 112 -16.76 23.24 -4.24
C ARG A 112 -16.92 24.72 -3.92
N GLN A 113 -16.16 25.20 -2.95
CA GLN A 113 -16.12 26.63 -2.62
C GLN A 113 -15.18 27.39 -3.57
N LEU A 114 -15.36 28.71 -3.66
CA LEU A 114 -14.45 29.57 -4.40
C LEU A 114 -13.06 29.55 -3.77
N ASP A 115 -12.09 29.17 -4.58
CA ASP A 115 -10.67 29.29 -4.29
C ASP A 115 -10.11 30.42 -5.16
N ASN A 116 -9.68 31.50 -4.52
CA ASN A 116 -9.12 32.67 -5.20
C ASN A 116 -7.67 32.50 -5.64
N SER A 117 -7.12 31.31 -5.54
CA SER A 117 -5.73 31.02 -5.90
C SER A 117 -5.44 31.26 -7.38
N TRP A 118 -4.21 31.66 -7.66
CA TRP A 118 -3.68 31.75 -9.00
C TRP A 118 -3.10 30.42 -9.44
N TYR A 119 -3.58 29.88 -10.53
CA TYR A 119 -3.17 28.58 -11.07
C TYR A 119 -2.34 28.71 -12.34
N LYS A 120 -1.29 27.91 -12.45
CA LYS A 120 -0.57 27.63 -13.70
C LYS A 120 -1.24 26.48 -14.45
N ALA A 121 -0.95 26.40 -15.75
CA ALA A 121 -1.35 25.25 -16.55
C ALA A 121 -0.84 23.94 -15.91
N GLY A 122 -1.73 22.97 -15.78
CA GLY A 122 -1.47 21.68 -15.15
C GLY A 122 -1.87 21.59 -13.67
N GLU A 123 -1.95 22.68 -12.92
CA GLU A 123 -2.26 22.65 -11.49
C GLU A 123 -3.72 22.30 -11.19
N LEU A 124 -4.64 22.57 -12.10
CA LEU A 124 -6.04 22.19 -11.99
C LEU A 124 -6.31 20.72 -12.35
N ASN A 125 -5.30 19.96 -12.82
CA ASN A 125 -5.43 18.52 -13.06
C ASN A 125 -5.81 17.75 -11.78
N ARG A 126 -5.52 18.29 -10.60
CA ARG A 126 -5.97 17.74 -9.31
C ARG A 126 -7.50 17.79 -9.11
N VAL A 127 -8.19 18.66 -9.84
CA VAL A 127 -9.66 18.71 -9.89
C VAL A 127 -10.13 17.74 -10.96
N ALA A 128 -9.82 18.06 -12.22
CA ALA A 128 -10.01 17.20 -13.38
C ALA A 128 -9.13 17.70 -14.53
N LYS A 129 -8.66 16.79 -15.39
CA LYS A 129 -7.86 17.18 -16.55
C LYS A 129 -8.66 18.07 -17.51
N SER A 130 -9.91 17.77 -17.75
CA SER A 130 -10.81 18.55 -18.61
C SER A 130 -11.07 19.95 -18.08
N VAL A 131 -11.14 20.14 -16.75
CA VAL A 131 -11.23 21.46 -16.08
C VAL A 131 -9.96 22.28 -16.36
N ASN A 132 -8.79 21.67 -16.21
CA ASN A 132 -7.52 22.32 -16.52
C ASN A 132 -7.41 22.68 -18.00
N ASP A 133 -7.73 21.75 -18.88
CA ASP A 133 -7.62 21.93 -20.33
C ASP A 133 -8.55 23.08 -20.80
N PHE A 134 -9.75 23.17 -20.25
CA PHE A 134 -10.64 24.30 -20.53
C PHE A 134 -10.06 25.61 -19.98
N ALA A 135 -9.69 25.66 -18.70
CA ALA A 135 -9.24 26.89 -18.03
C ALA A 135 -8.05 27.53 -18.76
N PHE A 136 -7.17 26.71 -19.33
CA PHE A 136 -6.00 27.20 -20.07
C PHE A 136 -6.15 27.18 -21.60
N SER A 137 -7.33 26.78 -22.10
CA SER A 137 -7.70 27.05 -23.49
C SER A 137 -8.02 28.56 -23.68
N LYS A 138 -7.85 29.07 -24.88
CA LYS A 138 -8.21 30.47 -25.22
C LYS A 138 -9.58 30.58 -25.89
N LYS A 139 -10.49 29.61 -25.67
CA LYS A 139 -11.72 29.48 -26.46
C LYS A 139 -12.89 30.31 -25.91
N ALA A 140 -13.08 30.37 -24.61
CA ALA A 140 -14.19 31.07 -23.97
C ALA A 140 -13.85 31.35 -22.49
N ASN A 141 -14.58 32.27 -21.85
CA ASN A 141 -14.42 32.55 -20.44
C ASN A 141 -15.23 31.60 -19.53
N VAL A 142 -16.29 30.99 -20.07
CA VAL A 142 -17.14 30.01 -19.35
C VAL A 142 -17.22 28.75 -20.18
N SER A 143 -17.05 27.59 -19.55
CA SER A 143 -17.14 26.29 -20.21
C SER A 143 -18.59 25.88 -20.41
N GLU A 144 -18.84 25.02 -21.38
CA GLU A 144 -20.00 24.12 -21.32
C GLU A 144 -19.89 23.22 -20.08
N VAL A 145 -20.94 22.43 -19.80
CA VAL A 145 -20.88 21.44 -18.74
C VAL A 145 -19.87 20.36 -19.10
N ILE A 146 -18.91 20.15 -18.20
CA ILE A 146 -17.86 19.13 -18.30
C ILE A 146 -18.27 17.96 -17.43
N THR A 147 -18.21 16.73 -17.95
CA THR A 147 -18.53 15.49 -17.23
C THR A 147 -17.27 14.67 -17.01
N GLU A 148 -17.00 14.31 -15.76
CA GLU A 148 -15.93 13.39 -15.36
C GLU A 148 -16.50 12.32 -14.40
N GLY A 149 -16.77 11.14 -14.89
CA GLY A 149 -17.44 10.10 -14.11
C GLY A 149 -18.82 10.55 -13.60
N ASN A 150 -19.01 10.58 -12.30
CA ASN A 150 -20.24 11.02 -11.63
C ASN A 150 -20.19 12.49 -11.18
N THR A 151 -19.22 13.28 -11.64
CA THR A 151 -19.07 14.68 -11.28
C THR A 151 -19.20 15.57 -12.51
N PHE A 152 -19.93 16.65 -12.35
CA PHE A 152 -20.22 17.66 -13.37
C PHE A 152 -19.57 18.98 -12.96
N TYR A 153 -18.96 19.64 -13.92
CA TYR A 153 -18.28 20.92 -13.73
C TYR A 153 -18.78 21.96 -14.74
N ALA A 154 -18.82 23.23 -14.30
CA ALA A 154 -18.70 24.37 -15.18
C ALA A 154 -17.56 25.26 -14.65
N VAL A 155 -16.75 25.78 -15.56
CA VAL A 155 -15.56 26.55 -15.24
C VAL A 155 -15.71 27.95 -15.79
N ARG A 156 -15.44 28.99 -14.96
CA ARG A 156 -15.38 30.37 -15.38
C ARG A 156 -14.01 30.96 -15.08
N VAL A 157 -13.31 31.41 -16.12
CA VAL A 157 -12.07 32.15 -15.96
C VAL A 157 -12.43 33.55 -15.47
N MET A 158 -12.00 33.88 -14.26
CA MET A 158 -12.31 35.13 -13.59
C MET A 158 -11.28 36.21 -13.92
N GLU A 159 -10.02 35.83 -13.97
CA GLU A 159 -8.90 36.73 -14.17
C GLU A 159 -7.69 36.02 -14.77
N GLU A 160 -6.93 36.73 -15.59
CA GLU A 160 -5.63 36.31 -16.12
C GLU A 160 -4.58 37.35 -15.78
N ALA A 161 -3.44 36.90 -15.24
CA ALA A 161 -2.34 37.82 -14.91
C ALA A 161 -0.98 37.12 -14.97
N MET A 162 0.06 37.94 -15.06
CA MET A 162 1.44 37.51 -14.83
C MET A 162 1.71 37.60 -13.32
N VAL A 163 1.82 36.41 -12.66
CA VAL A 163 1.92 36.31 -11.20
C VAL A 163 3.15 35.47 -10.83
N PRO A 164 4.00 35.91 -9.89
CA PRO A 164 5.17 35.15 -9.45
C PRO A 164 4.76 33.87 -8.72
N ASP A 165 5.66 32.91 -8.61
CA ASP A 165 5.46 31.68 -7.81
C ASP A 165 5.69 31.92 -6.32
N SER A 166 6.57 32.87 -5.99
CA SER A 166 6.84 33.31 -4.64
C SER A 166 7.26 34.78 -4.58
N VAL A 167 7.07 35.36 -3.42
CA VAL A 167 7.48 36.73 -3.11
C VAL A 167 8.37 36.74 -1.88
N PHE A 168 9.35 37.68 -1.87
CA PHE A 168 10.22 37.92 -0.72
C PHE A 168 9.62 39.03 0.10
N VAL A 169 9.20 38.73 1.32
CA VAL A 169 8.39 39.63 2.14
C VAL A 169 8.87 39.72 3.57
N LYS A 170 8.58 40.87 4.19
CA LYS A 170 8.46 41.01 5.64
C LYS A 170 6.98 41.15 5.97
N TYR A 171 6.54 40.67 7.14
CA TYR A 171 5.18 40.91 7.59
C TYR A 171 5.09 41.03 9.11
N VAL A 172 4.13 41.83 9.55
CA VAL A 172 3.85 42.10 10.96
C VAL A 172 2.35 42.19 11.20
N PRO A 173 1.84 41.98 12.43
CA PRO A 173 0.43 42.18 12.73
C PRO A 173 0.01 43.63 12.48
N ALA A 174 -1.14 43.82 11.80
CA ALA A 174 -1.65 45.14 11.47
C ALA A 174 -2.07 45.98 12.70
N GLN A 175 -2.37 45.31 13.82
CA GLN A 175 -2.78 45.92 15.08
C GLN A 175 -1.60 46.37 15.96
N SER A 176 -0.37 46.17 15.50
CA SER A 176 0.83 46.57 16.27
C SER A 176 0.88 48.09 16.46
N GLU A 177 1.27 48.57 17.64
CA GLU A 177 1.36 50.03 17.93
C GLU A 177 2.38 50.75 17.06
N ASN A 178 3.37 50.05 16.53
CA ASN A 178 4.42 50.65 15.66
C ASN A 178 4.83 49.71 14.54
N VAL A 179 3.94 49.59 13.52
CA VAL A 179 4.11 48.70 12.35
C VAL A 179 5.44 48.95 11.64
N ASP A 180 5.82 50.22 11.42
CA ASP A 180 7.04 50.58 10.68
C ASP A 180 8.32 50.15 11.41
N SER A 181 8.38 50.37 12.72
CA SER A 181 9.54 49.96 13.53
C SER A 181 9.67 48.44 13.61
N LEU A 182 8.56 47.71 13.75
CA LEU A 182 8.56 46.28 13.73
C LEU A 182 8.96 45.73 12.35
N MET A 183 8.42 46.32 11.26
CA MET A 183 8.79 45.94 9.90
C MET A 183 10.28 46.17 9.61
N ALA A 184 10.88 47.17 10.21
CA ALA A 184 12.32 47.42 10.05
C ALA A 184 13.19 46.27 10.58
N VAL A 185 12.85 45.72 11.76
CA VAL A 185 13.64 44.69 12.45
C VAL A 185 13.22 43.25 12.09
N THR A 186 12.05 43.05 11.45
CA THR A 186 11.60 41.73 11.03
C THR A 186 12.48 41.21 9.90
N GLU A 187 12.85 39.94 9.98
CA GLU A 187 13.58 39.28 8.90
C GLU A 187 12.66 39.01 7.71
N ALA A 188 13.21 39.13 6.51
CA ALA A 188 12.48 38.87 5.28
C ALA A 188 12.60 37.37 4.91
N GLN A 189 11.53 36.82 4.31
CA GLN A 189 11.52 35.43 3.87
C GLN A 189 10.77 35.30 2.54
N TRP A 190 11.13 34.25 1.80
CA TRP A 190 10.37 33.83 0.62
C TRP A 190 9.11 33.08 1.05
N ILE A 191 7.97 33.52 0.57
CA ILE A 191 6.70 32.81 0.75
C ILE A 191 6.08 32.47 -0.61
N PRO A 192 5.57 31.23 -0.79
CA PRO A 192 4.75 30.87 -1.93
C PRO A 192 3.37 31.49 -1.79
N GLN A 193 2.52 31.31 -2.80
CA GLN A 193 1.11 31.61 -2.67
C GLN A 193 0.50 30.76 -1.55
N VAL A 194 -0.19 31.44 -0.62
CA VAL A 194 -0.94 30.82 0.48
C VAL A 194 -2.41 31.20 0.35
N PRO A 195 -3.36 30.24 0.50
CA PRO A 195 -4.79 30.56 0.46
C PRO A 195 -5.18 31.67 1.43
N GLY A 196 -5.92 32.64 0.93
CA GLY A 196 -6.32 33.86 1.66
C GLY A 196 -5.30 35.01 1.63
N PHE A 197 -4.12 34.82 1.03
CA PHE A 197 -3.07 35.81 0.89
C PHE A 197 -2.69 36.09 -0.57
N GLU A 198 -3.60 35.81 -1.51
CA GLU A 198 -3.36 35.88 -2.95
C GLU A 198 -2.96 37.29 -3.40
N ASP A 199 -3.47 38.33 -2.72
CA ASP A 199 -3.16 39.71 -3.03
C ASP A 199 -1.71 40.10 -2.76
N VAL A 200 -1.03 39.38 -1.86
CA VAL A 200 0.41 39.60 -1.61
C VAL A 200 1.22 39.28 -2.86
N MET A 201 0.80 38.26 -3.64
CA MET A 201 1.49 37.81 -4.85
C MET A 201 1.44 38.86 -5.98
N THR A 202 0.39 39.68 -6.03
CA THR A 202 0.19 40.71 -7.05
C THR A 202 0.64 42.08 -6.59
N THR A 203 0.98 42.25 -5.33
CA THR A 203 1.47 43.50 -4.75
C THR A 203 2.81 43.89 -5.37
N LYS A 204 2.97 45.17 -5.76
CA LYS A 204 4.20 45.69 -6.38
C LYS A 204 5.38 45.60 -5.41
N VAL A 205 6.57 45.35 -5.95
CA VAL A 205 7.83 45.39 -5.17
C VAL A 205 7.99 46.79 -4.53
N ASN A 206 8.45 46.83 -3.28
CA ASN A 206 8.55 47.98 -2.39
C ASN A 206 7.22 48.62 -1.94
N SER A 207 6.10 47.94 -2.18
CA SER A 207 4.77 48.32 -1.68
C SER A 207 4.33 47.46 -0.51
N THR A 208 3.34 47.95 0.25
CA THR A 208 2.69 47.21 1.34
C THR A 208 1.26 46.86 0.98
N VAL A 209 0.78 45.76 1.55
CA VAL A 209 -0.61 45.33 1.50
C VAL A 209 -1.03 44.78 2.84
N THR A 210 -2.26 45.01 3.26
CA THR A 210 -2.83 44.44 4.48
C THR A 210 -3.81 43.37 4.09
N VAL A 211 -3.54 42.15 4.54
CA VAL A 211 -4.37 40.97 4.27
C VAL A 211 -4.54 40.16 5.57
N ASN A 212 -5.78 39.84 5.91
CA ASN A 212 -6.12 39.02 7.07
C ASN A 212 -5.44 39.43 8.39
N GLY A 213 -5.38 40.75 8.63
CA GLY A 213 -4.82 41.32 9.86
C GLY A 213 -3.26 41.33 9.91
N LEU A 214 -2.61 41.07 8.80
CA LEU A 214 -1.16 41.19 8.62
C LEU A 214 -0.84 42.26 7.58
N VAL A 215 0.17 43.07 7.87
CA VAL A 215 0.76 44.02 6.89
C VAL A 215 1.97 43.34 6.28
N PHE A 216 1.95 43.13 4.97
CA PHE A 216 3.06 42.59 4.20
C PHE A 216 3.79 43.71 3.48
N LYS A 217 5.11 43.71 3.47
CA LYS A 217 5.96 44.51 2.59
C LYS A 217 6.68 43.60 1.63
N VAL A 218 6.38 43.72 0.34
CA VAL A 218 7.00 42.95 -0.73
C VAL A 218 8.33 43.59 -1.11
N LEU A 219 9.42 42.85 -1.00
CA LEU A 219 10.78 43.29 -1.28
C LEU A 219 11.31 42.79 -2.63
N ASP A 220 10.92 41.57 -3.00
CA ASP A 220 11.32 40.96 -4.27
C ASP A 220 10.31 39.90 -4.69
N ARG A 221 10.42 39.36 -5.89
CA ARG A 221 9.56 38.29 -6.41
C ARG A 221 10.28 37.44 -7.43
N THR A 222 9.85 36.18 -7.57
CA THR A 222 10.28 35.31 -8.69
C THR A 222 9.74 35.88 -10.02
N THR A 223 10.32 35.47 -11.14
CA THR A 223 9.85 35.86 -12.48
C THR A 223 8.37 35.49 -12.62
N PRO A 224 7.48 36.51 -12.90
CA PRO A 224 6.07 36.24 -13.08
C PRO A 224 5.79 35.35 -14.27
N VAL A 225 4.86 34.41 -14.10
CA VAL A 225 4.38 33.48 -15.12
C VAL A 225 2.87 33.69 -15.33
N ALA A 226 2.38 33.30 -16.52
CA ALA A 226 0.96 33.39 -16.81
C ALA A 226 0.14 32.46 -15.89
N LYS A 227 -0.77 33.07 -15.14
CA LYS A 227 -1.69 32.37 -14.23
C LYS A 227 -3.11 32.81 -14.41
N LYS A 228 -4.04 31.99 -13.96
CA LYS A 228 -5.48 32.31 -13.99
C LYS A 228 -6.12 32.08 -12.63
N ARG A 229 -7.08 32.92 -12.29
CA ARG A 229 -8.09 32.68 -11.26
C ARG A 229 -9.32 32.10 -11.91
N VAL A 230 -9.84 31.02 -11.35
CA VAL A 230 -11.01 30.33 -11.89
C VAL A 230 -12.06 30.11 -10.82
N ALA A 231 -13.31 30.19 -11.20
CA ALA A 231 -14.42 29.66 -10.43
C ALA A 231 -14.84 28.32 -11.03
N ILE A 232 -15.12 27.35 -10.17
CA ILE A 232 -15.52 26.00 -10.57
C ILE A 232 -16.83 25.68 -9.87
N LEU A 233 -17.92 25.63 -10.63
CA LEU A 233 -19.18 25.06 -10.18
C LEU A 233 -19.08 23.55 -10.31
N GLU A 234 -19.22 22.82 -9.21
CA GLU A 234 -19.07 21.38 -9.12
C GLU A 234 -20.33 20.76 -8.52
N LYS A 235 -20.81 19.70 -9.15
CA LYS A 235 -21.89 18.84 -8.64
C LYS A 235 -21.47 17.38 -8.79
N THR A 236 -21.31 16.69 -7.67
CA THR A 236 -21.06 15.25 -7.66
C THR A 236 -22.34 14.50 -7.35
N ALA A 237 -22.64 13.48 -8.14
CA ALA A 237 -23.79 12.63 -7.87
C ALA A 237 -23.60 11.90 -6.52
N VAL A 238 -24.57 12.04 -5.67
CA VAL A 238 -24.69 11.33 -4.40
C VAL A 238 -25.94 10.46 -4.45
N ALA A 239 -25.90 9.31 -3.79
CA ALA A 239 -27.07 8.44 -3.72
C ALA A 239 -28.23 9.14 -3.03
N SER A 240 -29.39 9.13 -3.67
CA SER A 240 -30.64 9.64 -3.13
C SER A 240 -31.12 8.78 -1.95
N LYS A 241 -32.06 9.30 -1.19
CA LYS A 241 -32.73 8.52 -0.12
C LYS A 241 -33.39 7.25 -0.68
N GLU A 242 -33.91 7.31 -1.89
CA GLU A 242 -34.50 6.16 -2.58
C GLU A 242 -33.43 5.12 -2.89
N THR A 243 -32.28 5.50 -3.43
CA THR A 243 -31.16 4.61 -3.70
C THR A 243 -30.66 3.95 -2.41
N VAL A 244 -30.49 4.71 -1.33
CA VAL A 244 -30.12 4.18 -0.02
C VAL A 244 -31.15 3.16 0.48
N ASN A 245 -32.44 3.50 0.43
CA ASN A 245 -33.52 2.62 0.89
C ASN A 245 -33.60 1.33 0.06
N ASN A 246 -33.42 1.42 -1.25
CA ASN A 246 -33.43 0.27 -2.14
C ASN A 246 -32.23 -0.65 -1.87
N THR A 247 -31.05 -0.08 -1.62
CA THR A 247 -29.86 -0.85 -1.23
C THR A 247 -30.05 -1.51 0.13
N TYR A 248 -30.62 -0.78 1.11
CA TYR A 248 -30.95 -1.35 2.42
C TYR A 248 -31.98 -2.47 2.32
N ALA A 249 -33.00 -2.33 1.48
CA ALA A 249 -34.02 -3.37 1.28
C ALA A 249 -33.40 -4.68 0.74
N LYS A 250 -32.43 -4.60 -0.18
CA LYS A 250 -31.67 -5.77 -0.65
C LYS A 250 -30.86 -6.40 0.49
N ALA A 251 -30.14 -5.59 1.27
CA ALA A 251 -29.41 -6.06 2.43
C ALA A 251 -30.32 -6.73 3.46
N ASN A 252 -31.50 -6.16 3.70
CA ASN A 252 -32.49 -6.70 4.64
C ASN A 252 -33.10 -8.03 4.17
N THR A 253 -33.37 -8.16 2.88
CA THR A 253 -33.83 -9.43 2.29
C THR A 253 -32.77 -10.52 2.52
N PHE A 254 -31.50 -10.22 2.23
CA PHE A 254 -30.41 -11.14 2.48
C PHE A 254 -30.26 -11.48 3.97
N ALA A 255 -30.25 -10.46 4.84
CA ALA A 255 -30.13 -10.65 6.29
C ALA A 255 -31.23 -11.53 6.86
N THR A 256 -32.48 -11.33 6.41
CA THR A 256 -33.63 -12.13 6.84
C THR A 256 -33.48 -13.60 6.43
N LYS A 257 -33.05 -13.87 5.19
CA LYS A 257 -32.84 -15.22 4.67
C LYS A 257 -31.66 -15.92 5.31
N SER A 258 -30.59 -15.17 5.61
CA SER A 258 -29.34 -15.69 6.19
C SER A 258 -29.39 -15.85 7.70
N ALA A 259 -30.42 -15.36 8.38
CA ALA A 259 -30.51 -15.33 9.82
C ALA A 259 -30.36 -16.69 10.49
N GLY A 260 -29.70 -16.70 11.65
CA GLY A 260 -29.62 -17.81 12.59
C GLY A 260 -28.43 -18.72 12.43
N LYS A 261 -28.16 -19.28 11.26
CA LYS A 261 -27.10 -20.28 11.06
C LYS A 261 -26.33 -20.06 9.77
N TYR A 262 -25.06 -20.46 9.77
CA TYR A 262 -24.19 -20.37 8.59
C TYR A 262 -24.75 -21.09 7.34
N GLU A 263 -25.47 -22.20 7.51
CA GLU A 263 -26.11 -22.90 6.39
C GLU A 263 -27.17 -22.01 5.72
N ASN A 264 -27.90 -21.19 6.48
CA ASN A 264 -28.84 -20.21 5.92
C ASN A 264 -28.11 -19.12 5.16
N PHE A 265 -26.96 -18.67 5.69
CA PHE A 265 -26.10 -17.69 5.00
C PHE A 265 -25.64 -18.20 3.65
N GLN A 266 -25.12 -19.43 3.59
CA GLN A 266 -24.70 -20.08 2.35
C GLN A 266 -25.86 -20.23 1.34
N LYS A 267 -27.04 -20.62 1.81
CA LYS A 267 -28.24 -20.73 0.96
C LYS A 267 -28.67 -19.37 0.42
N ALA A 268 -28.68 -18.35 1.27
CA ALA A 268 -29.03 -16.98 0.88
C ALA A 268 -28.08 -16.40 -0.18
N LEU A 269 -26.76 -16.72 -0.15
CA LEU A 269 -25.82 -16.34 -1.20
C LEU A 269 -26.30 -16.80 -2.58
N THR A 270 -26.71 -18.06 -2.68
CA THR A 270 -27.17 -18.65 -3.94
C THR A 270 -28.51 -18.07 -4.38
N GLU A 271 -29.47 -17.90 -3.45
CA GLU A 271 -30.81 -17.40 -3.74
C GLU A 271 -30.83 -15.94 -4.17
N GLU A 272 -29.99 -15.10 -3.55
CA GLU A 272 -29.90 -13.65 -3.86
C GLU A 272 -28.85 -13.34 -4.95
N GLY A 273 -28.06 -14.35 -5.38
CA GLY A 273 -27.02 -14.18 -6.40
C GLY A 273 -25.90 -13.23 -5.97
N VAL A 274 -25.56 -13.22 -4.67
CA VAL A 274 -24.51 -12.40 -4.08
C VAL A 274 -23.32 -13.25 -3.67
N TYR A 275 -22.14 -12.62 -3.54
CA TYR A 275 -20.90 -13.30 -3.19
C TYR A 275 -20.44 -12.90 -1.80
N ALA A 276 -19.96 -13.87 -1.05
CA ALA A 276 -19.29 -13.61 0.21
C ALA A 276 -17.79 -13.36 0.00
N HIS A 277 -17.25 -12.47 0.81
CA HIS A 277 -15.83 -12.16 0.88
C HIS A 277 -15.25 -12.81 2.14
N PRO A 278 -14.29 -13.75 2.01
CA PRO A 278 -13.68 -14.37 3.17
C PRO A 278 -12.55 -13.49 3.74
N ILE A 279 -12.46 -13.46 5.06
CA ILE A 279 -11.29 -12.95 5.80
C ILE A 279 -10.85 -14.02 6.79
N ASN A 280 -9.61 -14.46 6.63
CA ASN A 280 -9.03 -15.47 7.49
C ASN A 280 -8.13 -14.80 8.55
N LYS A 281 -8.17 -15.34 9.78
CA LYS A 281 -7.34 -14.91 10.92
C LYS A 281 -7.42 -13.39 11.18
N MET A 282 -8.63 -12.81 11.06
CA MET A 282 -8.88 -11.42 11.41
C MET A 282 -8.54 -11.16 12.88
N LEU A 283 -7.66 -10.23 13.14
CA LEU A 283 -7.26 -9.85 14.50
C LEU A 283 -8.31 -8.93 15.15
N GLU A 284 -8.36 -8.92 16.48
CA GLU A 284 -9.26 -8.05 17.26
C GLU A 284 -8.98 -6.55 17.03
N SER A 285 -7.75 -6.21 16.66
CA SER A 285 -7.35 -4.85 16.30
C SER A 285 -7.79 -4.42 14.91
N ALA A 286 -8.29 -5.32 14.06
CA ALA A 286 -8.69 -5.01 12.69
C ALA A 286 -9.77 -3.92 12.65
N ASN A 287 -9.60 -2.97 11.75
CA ASN A 287 -10.54 -1.87 11.50
C ASN A 287 -10.81 -1.69 10.00
N ARG A 288 -10.53 -2.74 9.21
CA ARG A 288 -10.68 -2.74 7.77
C ARG A 288 -11.13 -4.11 7.26
N LEU A 289 -12.07 -4.11 6.31
CA LEU A 289 -12.51 -5.29 5.56
C LEU A 289 -12.30 -5.03 4.07
N GLY A 290 -11.31 -5.67 3.47
CA GLY A 290 -10.93 -5.37 2.09
C GLY A 290 -10.58 -3.90 1.89
N ALA A 291 -11.35 -3.19 1.06
CA ALA A 291 -11.19 -1.75 0.82
C ALA A 291 -11.99 -0.86 1.79
N ILE A 292 -12.81 -1.44 2.67
CA ILE A 292 -13.71 -0.69 3.56
C ILE A 292 -13.01 -0.41 4.89
N ASP A 293 -12.75 0.84 5.19
CA ASP A 293 -12.22 1.31 6.47
C ASP A 293 -13.34 1.55 7.50
N GLY A 294 -12.98 1.63 8.78
CA GLY A 294 -13.94 1.94 9.85
C GLY A 294 -14.85 0.77 10.25
N THR A 295 -14.42 -0.47 9.99
CA THR A 295 -15.21 -1.69 10.21
C THR A 295 -15.06 -2.31 11.60
N LYS A 296 -14.68 -1.51 12.59
CA LYS A 296 -14.47 -1.97 13.98
C LYS A 296 -15.71 -2.64 14.60
N GLU A 297 -16.90 -2.23 14.17
CA GLU A 297 -18.16 -2.84 14.60
C GLU A 297 -18.25 -4.31 14.17
N VAL A 298 -17.86 -4.61 12.92
CA VAL A 298 -17.86 -6.00 12.39
C VAL A 298 -16.86 -6.85 13.14
N THR A 299 -15.66 -6.31 13.39
CA THR A 299 -14.62 -7.02 14.15
C THR A 299 -15.08 -7.36 15.56
N ARG A 300 -15.65 -6.37 16.28
CA ARG A 300 -16.18 -6.56 17.64
C ARG A 300 -17.26 -7.63 17.66
N TRP A 301 -18.25 -7.51 16.76
CA TRP A 301 -19.31 -8.50 16.63
C TRP A 301 -18.75 -9.92 16.43
N ALA A 302 -17.77 -10.08 15.52
CA ALA A 302 -17.18 -11.38 15.24
C ALA A 302 -16.45 -11.99 16.45
N PHE A 303 -15.83 -11.16 17.31
CA PHE A 303 -15.17 -11.64 18.53
C PHE A 303 -16.13 -11.97 19.65
N GLU A 304 -17.30 -11.36 19.70
CA GLU A 304 -18.39 -11.64 20.64
C GLU A 304 -19.26 -12.84 20.22
N SER A 305 -19.18 -13.25 18.96
CA SER A 305 -19.99 -14.30 18.35
C SER A 305 -19.29 -15.67 18.35
N LYS A 306 -20.08 -16.72 18.12
CA LYS A 306 -19.62 -18.11 17.99
C LYS A 306 -19.49 -18.49 16.52
N VAL A 307 -18.71 -19.53 16.26
CA VAL A 307 -18.64 -20.14 14.92
C VAL A 307 -20.03 -20.62 14.51
N GLY A 308 -20.45 -20.20 13.33
CA GLY A 308 -21.78 -20.46 12.75
C GLY A 308 -22.80 -19.34 12.97
N ASP A 309 -22.51 -18.34 13.82
CA ASP A 309 -23.39 -17.17 14.00
C ASP A 309 -23.37 -16.28 12.76
N VAL A 310 -24.52 -15.69 12.47
CA VAL A 310 -24.72 -14.71 11.38
C VAL A 310 -25.19 -13.39 12.00
N SER A 311 -24.62 -12.27 11.55
CA SER A 311 -24.94 -10.95 12.07
C SER A 311 -26.29 -10.42 11.57
N ASN A 312 -26.83 -9.44 12.27
CA ASN A 312 -27.74 -8.47 11.68
C ASN A 312 -26.99 -7.58 10.69
N ILE A 313 -27.74 -6.70 9.99
CA ILE A 313 -27.12 -5.67 9.14
C ILE A 313 -26.31 -4.71 10.01
N MET A 314 -25.06 -4.51 9.64
CA MET A 314 -24.18 -3.48 10.18
C MET A 314 -24.00 -2.38 9.13
N THR A 315 -24.18 -1.12 9.56
CA THR A 315 -24.07 0.04 8.65
C THR A 315 -22.71 0.72 8.86
N ILE A 316 -21.87 0.71 7.84
CA ILE A 316 -20.53 1.30 7.90
C ILE A 316 -20.48 2.54 7.01
N ASN A 317 -20.02 3.65 7.60
CA ASN A 317 -19.81 4.94 6.91
C ASN A 317 -21.04 5.47 6.15
N ASN A 318 -22.25 5.02 6.51
CA ASN A 318 -23.52 5.29 5.83
C ASN A 318 -23.56 4.85 4.33
N ASN A 319 -22.55 4.19 3.84
CA ASN A 319 -22.43 3.77 2.45
C ASN A 319 -22.38 2.25 2.25
N TYR A 320 -22.23 1.49 3.33
CA TYR A 320 -22.11 0.02 3.26
C TYR A 320 -23.04 -0.64 4.25
N PHE A 321 -23.81 -1.60 3.77
CA PHE A 321 -24.61 -2.51 4.61
C PHE A 321 -23.94 -3.89 4.56
N ILE A 322 -23.50 -4.38 5.71
CA ILE A 322 -22.72 -5.61 5.83
C ILE A 322 -23.49 -6.63 6.65
N VAL A 323 -23.53 -7.86 6.15
CA VAL A 323 -23.97 -9.05 6.89
C VAL A 323 -22.80 -10.03 6.91
N ALA A 324 -22.39 -10.48 8.09
CA ALA A 324 -21.25 -11.34 8.27
C ALA A 324 -21.61 -12.65 8.98
N ALA A 325 -20.84 -13.69 8.71
CA ALA A 325 -20.91 -14.97 9.39
C ALA A 325 -19.54 -15.35 9.96
N VAL A 326 -19.47 -15.89 11.17
CA VAL A 326 -18.23 -16.41 11.77
C VAL A 326 -18.02 -17.85 11.30
N THR A 327 -16.92 -18.11 10.61
CA THR A 327 -16.57 -19.43 10.08
C THR A 327 -15.47 -20.12 10.88
N GLY A 328 -14.66 -19.35 11.64
CA GLY A 328 -13.61 -19.89 12.49
C GLY A 328 -13.32 -19.00 13.69
N ALA A 329 -12.89 -19.59 14.79
CA ALA A 329 -12.51 -18.90 16.02
C ALA A 329 -11.25 -19.51 16.61
N TYR A 330 -10.21 -18.72 16.73
CA TYR A 330 -8.90 -19.12 17.22
C TYR A 330 -8.55 -18.36 18.49
N LYS A 331 -8.03 -19.08 19.47
CA LYS A 331 -7.57 -18.46 20.73
C LYS A 331 -6.11 -18.06 20.61
N GLU A 332 -5.72 -17.08 21.40
CA GLU A 332 -4.31 -16.77 21.61
C GLU A 332 -3.59 -18.01 22.16
N GLY A 333 -2.37 -18.26 21.65
CA GLY A 333 -1.57 -19.40 22.06
C GLY A 333 -0.74 -19.97 20.92
N TYR A 334 -0.92 -21.23 20.64
CA TYR A 334 -0.22 -21.94 19.56
C TYR A 334 -1.26 -22.57 18.62
N THR A 335 -0.99 -22.50 17.33
CA THR A 335 -1.79 -23.16 16.30
C THR A 335 -1.84 -24.67 16.58
N ASP A 336 -3.01 -25.27 16.48
CA ASP A 336 -3.17 -26.71 16.71
C ASP A 336 -2.32 -27.48 15.69
N ILE A 337 -1.62 -28.53 16.17
CA ILE A 337 -0.78 -29.40 15.33
C ILE A 337 -1.54 -29.94 14.12
N LYS A 338 -2.84 -30.18 14.26
CA LYS A 338 -3.69 -30.69 13.17
C LYS A 338 -3.79 -29.72 12.01
N GLU A 339 -3.77 -28.41 12.29
CA GLU A 339 -3.84 -27.39 11.26
C GLU A 339 -2.53 -27.28 10.46
N VAL A 340 -1.39 -27.56 11.10
CA VAL A 340 -0.05 -27.41 10.51
C VAL A 340 0.60 -28.73 10.13
N ALA A 341 -0.02 -29.86 10.46
CA ALA A 341 0.54 -31.21 10.23
C ALA A 341 0.86 -31.47 8.76
N SER A 342 0.04 -31.02 7.84
CA SER A 342 0.27 -31.18 6.40
C SER A 342 1.50 -30.37 5.93
N SER A 343 1.64 -29.13 6.36
CA SER A 343 2.80 -28.29 6.04
C SER A 343 4.09 -28.89 6.64
N ILE A 344 4.03 -29.34 7.90
CA ILE A 344 5.18 -30.00 8.56
C ILE A 344 5.56 -31.29 7.82
N ARG A 345 4.57 -32.07 7.40
CA ARG A 345 4.82 -33.29 6.62
C ARG A 345 5.56 -33.02 5.33
N ASN A 346 5.20 -31.96 4.63
CA ASN A 346 5.88 -31.54 3.39
C ASN A 346 7.34 -31.15 3.68
N VAL A 347 7.58 -30.32 4.70
CA VAL A 347 8.94 -29.91 5.09
C VAL A 347 9.80 -31.16 5.42
N LEU A 348 9.30 -32.04 6.26
CA LEU A 348 10.03 -33.26 6.62
C LEU A 348 10.22 -34.24 5.45
N TYR A 349 9.26 -34.28 4.53
CA TYR A 349 9.40 -35.05 3.29
C TYR A 349 10.53 -34.51 2.44
N GLU A 350 10.56 -33.16 2.21
CA GLU A 350 11.61 -32.51 1.44
C GLU A 350 12.99 -32.69 2.06
N GLU A 351 13.10 -32.59 3.39
CA GLU A 351 14.34 -32.89 4.12
C GLU A 351 14.83 -34.32 3.87
N LYS A 352 13.95 -35.33 4.06
CA LYS A 352 14.28 -36.74 3.83
C LYS A 352 14.61 -37.05 2.37
N ALA A 353 13.88 -36.43 1.44
CA ALA A 353 14.15 -36.59 0.01
C ALA A 353 15.51 -35.97 -0.37
N GLY A 354 15.82 -34.84 0.22
CA GLY A 354 17.13 -34.17 0.07
C GLY A 354 18.27 -35.04 0.63
N GLU A 355 18.11 -35.57 1.86
CA GLU A 355 19.10 -36.45 2.49
C GLU A 355 19.33 -37.76 1.67
N LYS A 356 18.24 -38.38 1.20
CA LYS A 356 18.33 -39.58 0.33
C LYS A 356 19.08 -39.27 -0.95
N LYS A 357 18.76 -38.13 -1.60
CA LYS A 357 19.43 -37.71 -2.83
C LYS A 357 20.90 -37.36 -2.59
N ALA A 358 21.23 -36.74 -1.46
CA ALA A 358 22.61 -36.46 -1.09
C ALA A 358 23.40 -37.79 -0.86
N ALA A 359 22.79 -38.79 -0.24
CA ALA A 359 23.41 -40.09 -0.10
C ALA A 359 23.70 -40.77 -1.47
N GLU A 360 22.74 -40.73 -2.41
CA GLU A 360 22.95 -41.22 -3.78
C GLU A 360 24.10 -40.51 -4.49
N VAL A 361 24.20 -39.17 -4.31
CA VAL A 361 25.30 -38.37 -4.86
C VAL A 361 26.63 -38.77 -4.20
N ALA A 362 26.66 -38.94 -2.87
CA ALA A 362 27.84 -39.36 -2.13
C ALA A 362 28.41 -40.68 -2.63
N GLU A 363 27.56 -41.70 -2.88
CA GLU A 363 27.97 -42.97 -3.43
C GLU A 363 28.63 -42.83 -4.82
N LYS A 364 28.04 -41.98 -5.69
CA LYS A 364 28.53 -41.79 -7.06
C LYS A 364 29.88 -41.06 -7.12
N ILE A 365 30.17 -40.17 -6.18
CA ILE A 365 31.38 -39.35 -6.15
C ILE A 365 32.45 -39.89 -5.18
N ALA A 366 32.22 -41.03 -4.59
CA ALA A 366 33.14 -41.62 -3.61
C ALA A 366 34.57 -41.74 -4.15
N GLY A 367 35.52 -41.14 -3.44
CA GLY A 367 36.95 -41.15 -3.80
C GLY A 367 37.35 -40.14 -4.88
N LEU A 368 36.42 -39.36 -5.43
CA LEU A 368 36.75 -38.31 -6.39
C LEU A 368 37.19 -37.02 -5.65
N THR A 369 38.28 -36.40 -6.14
CA THR A 369 38.91 -35.22 -5.51
C THR A 369 39.02 -34.06 -6.49
N ASP A 370 38.43 -34.17 -7.67
CA ASP A 370 38.44 -33.16 -8.75
C ASP A 370 37.02 -32.81 -9.16
N MET A 371 36.71 -31.51 -9.30
CA MET A 371 35.37 -31.01 -9.60
C MET A 371 34.86 -31.45 -10.97
N ASN A 372 35.74 -31.59 -11.97
CA ASN A 372 35.33 -32.04 -13.32
C ASN A 372 34.99 -33.52 -13.30
N ALA A 373 35.81 -34.34 -12.60
CA ALA A 373 35.51 -35.75 -12.43
C ALA A 373 34.19 -35.98 -11.68
N ILE A 374 33.91 -35.18 -10.67
CA ILE A 374 32.61 -35.19 -9.92
C ILE A 374 31.47 -34.81 -10.89
N ALA A 375 31.62 -33.76 -11.69
CA ALA A 375 30.61 -33.37 -12.65
C ALA A 375 30.30 -34.45 -13.68
N GLU A 376 31.34 -35.10 -14.23
CA GLU A 376 31.21 -36.23 -15.15
C GLU A 376 30.46 -37.40 -14.50
N ALA A 377 30.86 -37.82 -13.29
CA ALA A 377 30.19 -38.90 -12.54
C ALA A 377 28.69 -38.60 -12.24
N LEU A 378 28.33 -37.37 -12.14
CA LEU A 378 26.94 -36.92 -11.90
C LEU A 378 26.16 -36.55 -13.18
N GLY A 379 26.83 -36.63 -14.36
CA GLY A 379 26.20 -36.32 -15.64
C GLY A 379 25.81 -34.84 -15.78
N THR A 380 26.63 -33.93 -15.25
CA THR A 380 26.38 -32.49 -15.24
C THR A 380 27.69 -31.73 -15.54
N THR A 381 27.69 -30.42 -15.34
CA THR A 381 28.85 -29.57 -15.58
C THR A 381 29.21 -28.76 -14.35
N VAL A 382 30.48 -28.40 -14.20
CA VAL A 382 30.92 -27.44 -13.18
C VAL A 382 30.43 -26.06 -13.54
N SER A 383 29.77 -25.41 -12.60
CA SER A 383 29.38 -24.00 -12.70
C SER A 383 30.26 -23.15 -11.80
N THR A 384 30.53 -21.92 -12.22
CA THR A 384 31.31 -20.94 -11.44
C THR A 384 30.50 -19.70 -11.21
N LYS A 385 30.66 -19.12 -10.03
CA LYS A 385 30.10 -17.82 -9.66
C LYS A 385 31.12 -17.03 -8.84
N ASP A 386 31.28 -15.76 -9.21
CA ASP A 386 32.22 -14.85 -8.56
C ASP A 386 31.43 -13.76 -7.81
N GLY A 387 31.97 -13.30 -6.68
CA GLY A 387 31.38 -12.22 -5.90
C GLY A 387 30.04 -12.56 -5.28
N VAL A 388 29.85 -13.80 -4.82
CA VAL A 388 28.61 -14.25 -4.18
C VAL A 388 28.54 -13.78 -2.73
N ALA A 389 27.39 -13.26 -2.31
CA ALA A 389 27.06 -12.92 -0.94
C ALA A 389 25.61 -13.21 -0.62
N PHE A 390 25.21 -13.06 0.65
CA PHE A 390 23.80 -13.22 1.07
C PHE A 390 22.86 -12.14 0.55
N SER A 391 23.37 -10.95 0.25
CA SER A 391 22.52 -9.86 -0.19
C SER A 391 21.73 -10.20 -1.46
N SER A 392 20.52 -9.67 -1.58
CA SER A 392 19.65 -9.87 -2.73
C SER A 392 20.29 -9.41 -4.05
N MET A 393 21.25 -8.50 -4.03
CA MET A 393 21.98 -8.01 -5.19
C MET A 393 23.15 -8.92 -5.59
N SER A 394 23.72 -9.68 -4.65
CA SER A 394 24.92 -10.50 -4.85
C SER A 394 24.69 -12.00 -4.73
N ASN A 395 23.46 -12.45 -4.43
CA ASN A 395 23.13 -13.89 -4.32
C ASN A 395 23.05 -14.60 -5.69
N GLN A 396 22.95 -13.83 -6.77
CA GLN A 396 22.94 -14.33 -8.17
C GLN A 396 21.90 -15.43 -8.45
N GLY A 397 20.79 -15.46 -7.68
CA GLY A 397 19.75 -16.49 -7.79
C GLY A 397 20.15 -17.85 -7.25
N LEU A 398 21.24 -17.94 -6.49
CA LEU A 398 21.68 -19.19 -5.87
C LEU A 398 20.82 -19.52 -4.64
N ASP A 399 20.80 -20.82 -4.30
CA ASP A 399 20.07 -21.33 -3.13
C ASP A 399 20.64 -20.74 -1.83
N PRO A 400 19.83 -20.12 -0.97
CA PRO A 400 20.30 -19.50 0.29
C PRO A 400 21.00 -20.50 1.23
N LYS A 401 20.55 -21.77 1.27
CA LYS A 401 21.19 -22.82 2.09
C LYS A 401 22.57 -23.18 1.55
N PHE A 402 22.72 -23.18 0.24
CA PHE A 402 24.03 -23.36 -0.41
C PHE A 402 24.96 -22.15 -0.15
N ILE A 403 24.48 -20.92 -0.31
CA ILE A 403 25.24 -19.71 -0.02
C ILE A 403 25.74 -19.74 1.44
N GLY A 404 24.85 -20.08 2.40
CA GLY A 404 25.21 -20.18 3.81
C GLY A 404 26.29 -21.20 4.10
N ALA A 405 26.25 -22.34 3.47
CA ALA A 405 27.28 -23.37 3.63
C ALA A 405 28.62 -22.95 2.97
N ALA A 406 28.58 -22.35 1.80
CA ALA A 406 29.77 -21.89 1.08
C ALA A 406 30.43 -20.69 1.77
N SER A 407 29.66 -19.79 2.40
CA SER A 407 30.21 -18.61 3.09
C SER A 407 31.20 -18.95 4.21
N VAL A 408 31.03 -20.10 4.86
CA VAL A 408 31.89 -20.57 5.97
C VAL A 408 32.86 -21.69 5.57
N ALA A 409 32.85 -22.16 4.32
CA ALA A 409 33.69 -23.24 3.83
C ALA A 409 35.16 -22.77 3.68
N GLU A 410 36.13 -23.65 3.94
CA GLU A 410 37.55 -23.39 3.71
C GLU A 410 37.85 -23.29 2.20
N GLU A 411 38.67 -22.31 1.80
CA GLU A 411 39.07 -22.11 0.43
C GLU A 411 39.88 -23.30 -0.08
N GLY A 412 39.64 -23.69 -1.34
CA GLY A 412 40.33 -24.76 -2.02
C GLY A 412 39.88 -26.18 -1.68
N LYS A 413 39.02 -26.38 -0.65
CA LYS A 413 38.53 -27.68 -0.22
C LYS A 413 37.15 -27.97 -0.83
N ILE A 414 36.96 -29.21 -1.27
CA ILE A 414 35.67 -29.69 -1.81
C ILE A 414 34.76 -30.09 -0.64
N TYR A 415 33.54 -29.57 -0.66
CA TYR A 415 32.48 -29.82 0.30
C TYR A 415 31.25 -30.41 -0.37
N GLY A 416 30.45 -31.09 0.40
CA GLY A 416 29.23 -31.72 -0.06
C GLY A 416 29.34 -33.28 -0.01
N PRO A 417 28.30 -33.96 -0.47
CA PRO A 417 27.05 -33.43 -1.01
C PRO A 417 26.19 -32.71 0.04
N LEU A 418 25.72 -31.54 -0.29
CA LEU A 418 24.83 -30.72 0.54
C LEU A 418 23.43 -30.73 -0.06
N ALA A 419 22.46 -31.27 0.66
CA ALA A 419 21.05 -31.12 0.31
C ALA A 419 20.57 -29.68 0.64
N ALA A 420 20.38 -28.87 -0.38
CA ALA A 420 19.84 -27.52 -0.28
C ALA A 420 18.35 -27.49 -0.67
N ASN A 421 17.77 -26.33 -1.00
CA ASN A 421 16.32 -26.24 -1.23
C ASN A 421 15.90 -26.73 -2.62
N ILE A 422 16.76 -26.58 -3.64
CA ILE A 422 16.44 -26.88 -5.03
C ILE A 422 17.22 -28.09 -5.60
N GLY A 423 18.21 -28.58 -4.87
CA GLY A 423 19.05 -29.69 -5.31
C GLY A 423 20.16 -30.02 -4.33
N VAL A 424 21.01 -30.96 -4.74
CA VAL A 424 22.21 -31.39 -4.01
C VAL A 424 23.42 -30.71 -4.63
N TYR A 425 24.21 -30.04 -3.79
CA TYR A 425 25.41 -29.32 -4.21
C TYR A 425 26.69 -30.03 -3.74
N VAL A 426 27.68 -30.07 -4.64
CA VAL A 426 29.08 -30.33 -4.31
C VAL A 426 29.86 -29.11 -4.77
N TYR A 427 30.68 -28.53 -3.90
CA TYR A 427 31.25 -27.22 -4.16
C TYR A 427 32.63 -27.02 -3.57
N LYS A 428 33.34 -26.03 -4.11
CA LYS A 428 34.65 -25.58 -3.65
C LYS A 428 34.71 -24.06 -3.74
N VAL A 429 35.00 -23.40 -2.62
CA VAL A 429 35.27 -21.97 -2.59
C VAL A 429 36.67 -21.74 -3.17
N THR A 430 36.78 -20.91 -4.21
CA THR A 430 38.02 -20.67 -4.95
C THR A 430 38.70 -19.35 -4.58
N GLY A 431 38.00 -18.47 -3.86
CA GLY A 431 38.54 -17.22 -3.38
C GLY A 431 37.54 -16.50 -2.51
N ARG A 432 38.04 -15.57 -1.70
CA ARG A 432 37.24 -14.67 -0.87
C ARG A 432 37.73 -13.25 -1.08
N ASP A 433 36.80 -12.31 -1.07
CA ASP A 433 37.08 -10.90 -1.18
C ASP A 433 36.31 -10.12 -0.11
N THR A 434 36.96 -9.11 0.46
CA THR A 434 36.34 -8.21 1.40
C THR A 434 36.36 -6.82 0.78
N GLY A 435 35.24 -6.43 0.19
CA GLY A 435 35.04 -5.11 -0.39
C GLY A 435 34.82 -4.04 0.69
N ALA A 436 34.86 -2.80 0.27
CA ALA A 436 34.55 -1.65 1.12
C ALA A 436 33.57 -0.68 0.43
N PHE A 437 32.80 -1.20 -0.52
CA PHE A 437 31.88 -0.41 -1.33
C PHE A 437 30.48 -0.25 -0.72
N PHE A 438 30.14 -1.06 0.29
CA PHE A 438 28.91 -0.93 1.07
C PHE A 438 29.27 -0.34 2.44
N THR A 439 28.60 0.75 2.84
CA THR A 439 28.87 1.50 4.06
C THR A 439 27.68 1.48 5.01
N GLU A 440 27.86 2.02 6.23
CA GLU A 440 26.76 2.17 7.18
C GLU A 440 25.65 3.11 6.67
N ASP A 441 25.99 4.04 5.78
CA ASP A 441 25.03 4.96 5.17
C ASP A 441 24.15 4.26 4.10
N ASP A 442 24.59 3.12 3.57
CA ASP A 442 23.87 2.30 2.59
C ASP A 442 22.95 1.25 3.26
N ALA A 443 23.11 1.02 4.55
CA ALA A 443 22.37 0.03 5.33
C ALA A 443 21.19 0.66 6.06
#